data_08ecfe98c561def3e82abd19accc4274
#
_entry.id   08ecfe98c561def3e82abd19accc4274
#
_cell.length_a   1.000
_cell.length_b   1.000
_cell.length_c   1.000
_cell.angle_alpha   90.00
_cell.angle_beta   90.00
_cell.angle_gamma   90.00
#
_symmetry.space_group_name_H-M   'P 1'
#
loop_
_entity.id
_entity.type
_entity.pdbx_description
1 polymer ?
#
loop_
_entity_poly.entity_id
_entity_poly.type
_entity_poly.pdbx_seq_one_letter_code
_entity_poly.pdbx_strand_id
1 'polypeptide(L)'
;SILRVADGVFEVLATCGDVALGGDDWDTRIVSWLLGEIAGVPDGIRVESIPAEVLLAAARRAKVELSTQQSVGVIVPDVKSEFVVLRRQFEALAADLLDACRAPLERAMSDAGLTPARIDQVVLVGGATRMPAVQGMVEAFCGRRPCSGIDPERVVALGAATQAGVLLGQRSGVLLVDVT
;
A
#
# COMPACT_ATOMS: atom_id res chain seq x y z
N SER A 1 -7.59 -7.40 -7.91
CA SER A 1 -8.51 -7.75 -9.01
C SER A 1 -7.73 -7.95 -10.30
N ILE A 2 -8.19 -8.88 -11.12
CA ILE A 2 -7.68 -9.15 -12.46
C ILE A 2 -8.80 -8.83 -13.44
N LEU A 3 -8.48 -8.01 -14.44
CA LEU A 3 -9.45 -7.54 -15.41
C LEU A 3 -8.99 -7.89 -16.83
N ARG A 4 -9.96 -8.19 -17.69
CA ARG A 4 -9.79 -8.19 -19.15
C ARG A 4 -10.33 -6.89 -19.70
N VAL A 5 -9.53 -6.24 -20.54
CA VAL A 5 -9.94 -5.00 -21.20
C VAL A 5 -9.89 -5.20 -22.71
N ALA A 6 -11.03 -5.13 -23.36
CA ALA A 6 -11.15 -5.27 -24.82
C ALA A 6 -12.31 -4.43 -25.33
N ASP A 7 -12.13 -3.71 -26.42
CA ASP A 7 -13.17 -2.97 -27.13
C ASP A 7 -14.03 -2.04 -26.25
N GLY A 8 -13.39 -1.42 -25.22
CA GLY A 8 -14.07 -0.56 -24.26
C GLY A 8 -14.82 -1.31 -23.15
N VAL A 9 -14.79 -2.64 -23.13
CA VAL A 9 -15.37 -3.47 -22.07
C VAL A 9 -14.30 -3.80 -21.05
N PHE A 10 -14.61 -3.55 -19.76
CA PHE A 10 -13.83 -3.91 -18.61
C PHE A 10 -14.53 -5.06 -17.89
N GLU A 11 -13.98 -6.26 -18.03
CA GLU A 11 -14.51 -7.48 -17.40
C GLU A 11 -13.63 -7.86 -16.23
N VAL A 12 -14.19 -7.96 -15.03
CA VAL A 12 -13.49 -8.47 -13.85
C VAL A 12 -13.46 -10.00 -13.94
N LEU A 13 -12.27 -10.59 -13.99
CA LEU A 13 -12.07 -12.05 -14.07
C LEU A 13 -11.96 -12.68 -12.68
N ALA A 14 -11.32 -11.98 -11.75
CA ALA A 14 -11.16 -12.44 -10.38
C ALA A 14 -10.89 -11.28 -9.45
N THR A 15 -11.34 -11.40 -8.20
CA THR A 15 -11.02 -10.48 -7.11
C THR A 15 -10.67 -11.27 -5.86
N CYS A 16 -9.53 -10.94 -5.25
CA CYS A 16 -9.13 -11.47 -3.97
C CYS A 16 -8.46 -10.36 -3.15
N GLY A 17 -8.61 -10.39 -1.85
CA GLY A 17 -8.02 -9.42 -0.95
C GLY A 17 -8.01 -9.94 0.48
N ASP A 18 -7.32 -9.21 1.34
CA ASP A 18 -7.37 -9.35 2.79
C ASP A 18 -7.84 -8.02 3.38
N VAL A 19 -9.01 -8.03 4.02
CA VAL A 19 -9.61 -6.84 4.63
C VAL A 19 -8.87 -6.39 5.89
N ALA A 20 -8.05 -7.26 6.46
CA ALA A 20 -7.24 -6.99 7.64
C ALA A 20 -5.80 -6.59 7.31
N LEU A 21 -5.48 -6.39 6.02
CA LEU A 21 -4.14 -6.02 5.56
C LEU A 21 -4.17 -4.71 4.81
N GLY A 22 -3.64 -3.65 5.41
CA GLY A 22 -3.64 -2.32 4.84
C GLY A 22 -2.50 -1.44 5.35
N GLY A 23 -2.48 -0.18 4.95
CA GLY A 23 -1.42 0.78 5.30
C GLY A 23 -1.20 0.97 6.80
N ASP A 24 -2.23 0.77 7.61
CA ASP A 24 -2.18 0.93 9.06
C ASP A 24 -1.36 -0.18 9.75
N ASP A 25 -1.26 -1.37 9.14
CA ASP A 25 -0.42 -2.46 9.66
C ASP A 25 1.07 -2.10 9.57
N TRP A 26 1.49 -1.46 8.47
CA TRP A 26 2.84 -0.91 8.34
C TRP A 26 3.11 0.22 9.34
N ASP A 27 2.13 1.10 9.59
CA ASP A 27 2.24 2.13 10.62
C ASP A 27 2.51 1.50 11.98
N THR A 28 1.80 0.42 12.31
CA THR A 28 1.94 -0.32 13.57
C THR A 28 3.34 -0.92 13.74
N ARG A 29 4.01 -1.35 12.65
CA ARG A 29 5.41 -1.82 12.72
C ARG A 29 6.36 -0.71 13.15
N ILE A 30 6.17 0.49 12.60
CA ILE A 30 6.97 1.66 12.99
C ILE A 30 6.65 2.07 14.43
N VAL A 31 5.38 2.06 14.83
CA VAL A 31 4.99 2.34 16.23
C VAL A 31 5.68 1.36 17.18
N SER A 32 5.64 0.07 16.90
CA SER A 32 6.27 -0.95 17.75
C SER A 32 7.79 -0.76 17.87
N TRP A 33 8.45 -0.44 16.77
CA TRP A 33 9.86 -0.08 16.77
C TRP A 33 10.12 1.17 17.60
N LEU A 34 9.34 2.24 17.40
CA LEU A 34 9.49 3.52 18.09
C LEU A 34 9.31 3.39 19.60
N LEU A 35 8.35 2.58 20.04
CA LEU A 35 8.15 2.26 21.47
C LEU A 35 9.38 1.62 22.09
N GLY A 36 10.04 0.71 21.36
CA GLY A 36 11.30 0.09 21.80
C GLY A 36 12.44 1.11 21.91
N GLU A 37 12.57 2.01 20.95
CA GLU A 37 13.59 3.08 20.97
C GLU A 37 13.36 4.05 22.14
N ILE A 38 12.11 4.50 22.34
CA ILE A 38 11.75 5.42 23.45
C ILE A 38 12.04 4.78 24.80
N ALA A 39 11.69 3.51 24.98
CA ALA A 39 11.95 2.78 26.23
C ALA A 39 13.46 2.65 26.56
N GLY A 40 14.32 2.74 25.55
CA GLY A 40 15.78 2.72 25.69
C GLY A 40 16.41 4.06 26.05
N VAL A 41 15.65 5.17 26.07
CA VAL A 41 16.20 6.50 26.38
C VAL A 41 16.39 6.63 27.90
N PRO A 42 17.63 6.90 28.41
CA PRO A 42 17.87 7.19 29.80
C PRO A 42 17.09 8.44 30.23
N ASP A 43 16.49 8.43 31.38
CA ASP A 43 15.62 9.51 31.90
C ASP A 43 14.45 9.88 30.96
N GLY A 44 14.05 8.92 30.11
CA GLY A 44 13.01 9.08 29.14
C GLY A 44 11.61 9.22 29.74
N ILE A 45 10.72 9.71 28.91
CA ILE A 45 9.29 9.77 29.22
C ILE A 45 8.75 8.34 29.35
N ARG A 46 7.81 8.16 30.26
CA ARG A 46 7.07 6.89 30.32
C ARG A 46 6.31 6.69 29.02
N VAL A 47 6.57 5.59 28.35
CA VAL A 47 5.94 5.22 27.06
C VAL A 47 4.41 5.29 27.18
N GLU A 48 3.86 4.88 28.32
CA GLU A 48 2.43 4.88 28.61
C GLU A 48 1.82 6.30 28.69
N SER A 49 2.65 7.34 28.86
CA SER A 49 2.18 8.72 28.88
C SER A 49 2.02 9.36 27.49
N ILE A 50 2.48 8.68 26.44
CA ILE A 50 2.40 9.18 25.06
C ILE A 50 1.08 8.69 24.46
N PRO A 51 0.19 9.60 24.01
CA PRO A 51 -1.04 9.19 23.35
C PRO A 51 -0.77 8.36 22.10
N ALA A 52 -1.53 7.29 21.91
CA ALA A 52 -1.34 6.36 20.79
C ALA A 52 -1.47 7.07 19.41
N GLU A 53 -2.35 8.05 19.30
CA GLU A 53 -2.53 8.86 18.11
C GLU A 53 -1.29 9.68 17.73
N VAL A 54 -0.50 10.12 18.72
CA VAL A 54 0.76 10.85 18.47
C VAL A 54 1.81 9.92 17.87
N LEU A 55 1.94 8.71 18.41
CA LEU A 55 2.84 7.69 17.88
C LEU A 55 2.43 7.27 16.47
N LEU A 56 1.13 7.05 16.27
CA LEU A 56 0.59 6.65 14.97
C LEU A 56 0.78 7.74 13.91
N ALA A 57 0.58 9.01 14.27
CA ALA A 57 0.82 10.14 13.36
C ALA A 57 2.30 10.25 12.98
N ALA A 58 3.21 10.07 13.94
CA ALA A 58 4.65 10.08 13.69
C ALA A 58 5.06 8.90 12.79
N ALA A 59 4.55 7.71 13.05
CA ALA A 59 4.80 6.51 12.26
C ALA A 59 4.29 6.65 10.82
N ARG A 60 3.06 7.14 10.64
CA ARG A 60 2.47 7.37 9.31
C ARG A 60 3.29 8.36 8.49
N ARG A 61 3.75 9.46 9.10
CA ARG A 61 4.63 10.41 8.43
C ARG A 61 5.94 9.76 8.03
N ALA A 62 6.58 9.01 8.92
CA ALA A 62 7.84 8.30 8.64
C ALA A 62 7.66 7.29 7.50
N LYS A 63 6.58 6.50 7.48
CA LYS A 63 6.25 5.58 6.38
C LYS A 63 6.16 6.29 5.03
N VAL A 64 5.46 7.41 4.97
CA VAL A 64 5.30 8.18 3.74
C VAL A 64 6.65 8.70 3.25
N GLU A 65 7.46 9.29 4.13
CA GLU A 65 8.78 9.82 3.80
C GLU A 65 9.76 8.70 3.38
N LEU A 66 9.72 7.53 4.02
CA LEU A 66 10.52 6.36 3.65
C LEU A 66 10.19 5.82 2.25
N SER A 67 9.07 6.18 1.66
CA SER A 67 8.78 5.83 0.26
C SER A 67 9.73 6.52 -0.72
N THR A 68 10.30 7.68 -0.35
CA THR A 68 11.22 8.45 -1.20
C THR A 68 12.62 8.59 -0.61
N GLN A 69 12.76 8.57 0.73
CA GLN A 69 14.02 8.73 1.45
C GLN A 69 14.56 7.39 1.93
N GLN A 70 15.90 7.29 2.10
CA GLN A 70 16.56 6.09 2.64
C GLN A 70 16.57 6.06 4.18
N SER A 71 16.42 7.24 4.80
CA SER A 71 16.37 7.41 6.25
C SER A 71 15.49 8.59 6.60
N VAL A 72 14.79 8.50 7.73
CA VAL A 72 13.87 9.54 8.23
C VAL A 72 14.09 9.73 9.73
N GLY A 73 14.17 10.98 10.15
CA GLY A 73 14.14 11.37 11.56
C GLY A 73 12.69 11.39 12.07
N VAL A 74 12.44 10.64 13.12
CA VAL A 74 11.12 10.57 13.77
C VAL A 74 11.18 11.34 15.08
N ILE A 75 10.41 12.42 15.15
CA ILE A 75 10.28 13.27 16.33
C ILE A 75 8.90 12.97 16.96
N VAL A 76 8.92 12.64 18.23
CA VAL A 76 7.72 12.46 19.05
C VAL A 76 7.62 13.65 20.01
N PRO A 77 6.50 14.38 20.03
CA PRO A 77 6.31 15.48 21.01
C PRO A 77 6.60 15.00 22.44
N ASP A 78 7.18 15.88 23.22
CA ASP A 78 7.58 15.66 24.62
C ASP A 78 8.73 14.64 24.82
N VAL A 79 9.18 13.93 23.79
CA VAL A 79 10.39 13.11 23.82
C VAL A 79 11.56 13.94 23.32
N LYS A 80 12.59 14.16 24.15
CA LYS A 80 13.74 15.02 23.82
C LYS A 80 14.76 14.37 22.87
N SER A 81 14.38 13.27 22.24
CA SER A 81 15.25 12.53 21.32
C SER A 81 14.61 12.44 19.93
N GLU A 82 15.44 12.52 18.92
CA GLU A 82 15.10 12.18 17.56
C GLU A 82 15.52 10.75 17.28
N PHE A 83 14.64 9.96 16.69
CA PHE A 83 14.89 8.57 16.33
C PHE A 83 15.04 8.47 14.82
N VAL A 84 16.09 7.84 14.34
CA VAL A 84 16.32 7.68 12.91
C VAL A 84 15.96 6.27 12.48
N VAL A 85 14.93 6.15 11.62
CA VAL A 85 14.56 4.89 11.00
C VAL A 85 15.10 4.82 9.57
N LEU A 86 15.73 3.70 9.21
CA LEU A 86 16.20 3.43 7.87
C LEU A 86 15.15 2.65 7.08
N ARG A 87 15.01 2.94 5.78
CA ARG A 87 14.09 2.18 4.91
C ARG A 87 14.31 0.68 5.00
N ARG A 88 15.56 0.22 4.91
CA ARG A 88 15.90 -1.21 5.02
C ARG A 88 15.47 -1.84 6.36
N GLN A 89 15.52 -1.05 7.43
CA GLN A 89 15.08 -1.48 8.76
C GLN A 89 13.56 -1.61 8.80
N PHE A 90 12.85 -0.62 8.29
CA PHE A 90 11.40 -0.65 8.17
C PHE A 90 10.92 -1.82 7.28
N GLU A 91 11.55 -2.05 6.14
CA GLU A 91 11.25 -3.18 5.25
C GLU A 91 11.46 -4.53 5.94
N ALA A 92 12.52 -4.65 6.76
CA ALA A 92 12.75 -5.85 7.55
C ALA A 92 11.68 -6.06 8.64
N LEU A 93 11.24 -4.99 9.31
CA LEU A 93 10.17 -5.03 10.31
C LEU A 93 8.80 -5.41 9.72
N ALA A 94 8.60 -5.20 8.43
CA ALA A 94 7.34 -5.41 7.73
C ALA A 94 7.42 -6.57 6.70
N ALA A 95 8.45 -7.40 6.75
CA ALA A 95 8.66 -8.47 5.78
C ALA A 95 7.49 -9.46 5.73
N ASP A 96 6.92 -9.82 6.89
CA ASP A 96 5.75 -10.67 7.02
C ASP A 96 4.48 -10.07 6.38
N LEU A 97 4.33 -8.75 6.41
CA LEU A 97 3.22 -8.07 5.74
C LEU A 97 3.37 -8.13 4.21
N LEU A 98 4.61 -8.03 3.70
CA LEU A 98 4.88 -8.21 2.28
C LEU A 98 4.57 -9.65 1.82
N ASP A 99 4.94 -10.65 2.62
CA ASP A 99 4.62 -12.04 2.33
C ASP A 99 3.10 -12.27 2.37
N ALA A 100 2.39 -11.66 3.32
CA ALA A 100 0.93 -11.72 3.39
C ALA A 100 0.25 -11.09 2.16
N CYS A 101 0.84 -10.06 1.54
CA CYS A 101 0.32 -9.47 0.30
C CYS A 101 0.40 -10.43 -0.91
N ARG A 102 1.30 -11.41 -0.88
CA ARG A 102 1.51 -12.34 -2.00
C ARG A 102 0.36 -13.32 -2.16
N ALA A 103 -0.16 -13.86 -1.07
CA ALA A 103 -1.21 -14.89 -1.10
C ALA A 103 -2.48 -14.45 -1.85
N PRO A 104 -3.04 -13.24 -1.63
CA PRO A 104 -4.16 -12.74 -2.44
C PRO A 104 -3.84 -12.60 -3.94
N LEU A 105 -2.60 -12.22 -4.29
CA LEU A 105 -2.18 -12.14 -5.70
C LEU A 105 -2.18 -13.52 -6.35
N GLU A 106 -1.57 -14.52 -5.70
CA GLU A 106 -1.52 -15.91 -6.19
C GLU A 106 -2.93 -16.48 -6.34
N ARG A 107 -3.80 -16.23 -5.36
CA ARG A 107 -5.18 -16.69 -5.40
C ARG A 107 -5.97 -16.05 -6.54
N ALA A 108 -5.88 -14.73 -6.72
CA ALA A 108 -6.57 -14.04 -7.81
C ALA A 108 -6.10 -14.56 -9.18
N MET A 109 -4.79 -14.86 -9.34
CA MET A 109 -4.26 -15.45 -10.58
C MET A 109 -4.82 -16.85 -10.83
N SER A 110 -4.88 -17.68 -9.80
CA SER A 110 -5.47 -19.02 -9.88
C SER A 110 -6.95 -18.97 -10.26
N ASP A 111 -7.72 -18.08 -9.60
CA ASP A 111 -9.16 -17.94 -9.83
C ASP A 111 -9.46 -17.41 -11.25
N ALA A 112 -8.59 -16.54 -11.78
CA ALA A 112 -8.68 -16.05 -13.17
C ALA A 112 -8.18 -17.07 -14.20
N GLY A 113 -7.56 -18.18 -13.80
CA GLY A 113 -6.95 -19.15 -14.71
C GLY A 113 -5.76 -18.60 -15.51
N LEU A 114 -5.06 -17.61 -14.95
CA LEU A 114 -3.95 -16.93 -15.61
C LEU A 114 -2.63 -17.19 -14.92
N THR A 115 -1.54 -17.02 -15.67
CA THR A 115 -0.18 -16.98 -15.12
C THR A 115 0.33 -15.53 -15.11
N PRO A 116 1.29 -15.16 -14.23
CA PRO A 116 1.84 -13.79 -14.20
C PRO A 116 2.34 -13.29 -15.56
N ALA A 117 2.89 -14.16 -16.40
CA ALA A 117 3.36 -13.83 -17.74
C ALA A 117 2.25 -13.37 -18.70
N ARG A 118 1.00 -13.64 -18.38
CA ARG A 118 -0.18 -13.22 -19.18
C ARG A 118 -0.75 -11.87 -18.74
N ILE A 119 -0.16 -11.23 -17.74
CA ILE A 119 -0.55 -9.89 -17.32
C ILE A 119 0.14 -8.88 -18.23
N ASP A 120 -0.62 -8.06 -18.91
CA ASP A 120 -0.11 -7.02 -19.83
C ASP A 120 0.26 -5.73 -19.07
N GLN A 121 -0.55 -5.36 -18.09
CA GLN A 121 -0.37 -4.14 -17.30
C GLN A 121 -0.66 -4.38 -15.82
N VAL A 122 0.09 -3.68 -14.97
CA VAL A 122 -0.10 -3.67 -13.52
C VAL A 122 -0.37 -2.25 -13.08
N VAL A 123 -1.50 -2.03 -12.42
CA VAL A 123 -1.90 -0.74 -11.86
C VAL A 123 -1.93 -0.85 -10.34
N LEU A 124 -1.14 -0.03 -9.68
CA LEU A 124 -1.10 0.03 -8.22
C LEU A 124 -2.06 1.11 -7.70
N VAL A 125 -2.83 0.75 -6.69
CA VAL A 125 -3.87 1.60 -6.09
C VAL A 125 -3.72 1.62 -4.57
N GLY A 126 -3.91 2.80 -3.97
CA GLY A 126 -3.75 3.04 -2.54
C GLY A 126 -2.36 3.53 -2.13
N GLY A 127 -2.29 4.37 -1.09
CA GLY A 127 -1.06 5.04 -0.66
C GLY A 127 0.08 4.11 -0.28
N ALA A 128 -0.22 2.93 0.31
CA ALA A 128 0.77 1.93 0.68
C ALA A 128 1.55 1.37 -0.52
N THR A 129 0.99 1.44 -1.73
CA THR A 129 1.68 0.98 -2.95
C THR A 129 2.80 1.91 -3.41
N ARG A 130 2.97 3.07 -2.77
CA ARG A 130 4.13 3.95 -2.98
C ARG A 130 5.41 3.38 -2.37
N MET A 131 5.30 2.46 -1.43
CA MET A 131 6.46 1.83 -0.79
C MET A 131 7.27 1.01 -1.82
N PRO A 132 8.61 1.25 -1.92
CA PRO A 132 9.46 0.52 -2.87
C PRO A 132 9.42 -0.99 -2.71
N ALA A 133 9.32 -1.50 -1.49
CA ALA A 133 9.21 -2.94 -1.23
C ALA A 133 7.93 -3.54 -1.83
N VAL A 134 6.78 -2.84 -1.75
CA VAL A 134 5.52 -3.29 -2.36
C VAL A 134 5.64 -3.30 -3.88
N GLN A 135 6.20 -2.23 -4.47
CA GLN A 135 6.41 -2.15 -5.91
C GLN A 135 7.35 -3.25 -6.41
N GLY A 136 8.46 -3.47 -5.70
CA GLY A 136 9.43 -4.51 -6.02
C GLY A 136 8.84 -5.93 -5.92
N MET A 137 8.03 -6.19 -4.89
CA MET A 137 7.34 -7.46 -4.72
C MET A 137 6.38 -7.74 -5.89
N VAL A 138 5.57 -6.75 -6.28
CA VAL A 138 4.62 -6.88 -7.40
C VAL A 138 5.36 -7.01 -8.74
N GLU A 139 6.44 -6.24 -8.95
CA GLU A 139 7.28 -6.37 -10.16
C GLU A 139 7.90 -7.76 -10.25
N ALA A 140 8.43 -8.27 -9.15
CA ALA A 140 9.02 -9.61 -9.10
C ALA A 140 7.97 -10.71 -9.34
N PHE A 141 6.75 -10.54 -8.82
CA PHE A 141 5.66 -11.49 -9.00
C PHE A 141 5.12 -11.50 -10.44
N CYS A 142 4.85 -10.33 -11.01
CA CYS A 142 4.26 -10.20 -12.35
C CYS A 142 5.31 -10.23 -13.48
N GLY A 143 6.60 -10.10 -13.18
CA GLY A 143 7.66 -9.94 -14.17
C GLY A 143 7.56 -8.62 -14.96
N ARG A 144 6.78 -7.66 -14.47
CA ARG A 144 6.50 -6.37 -15.12
C ARG A 144 6.46 -5.24 -14.11
N ARG A 145 6.99 -4.10 -14.52
CA ARG A 145 6.89 -2.87 -13.72
C ARG A 145 5.46 -2.35 -13.69
N PRO A 146 4.98 -1.89 -12.54
CA PRO A 146 3.72 -1.19 -12.46
C PRO A 146 3.69 0.05 -13.37
N CYS A 147 2.50 0.37 -13.89
CA CYS A 147 2.28 1.54 -14.72
C CYS A 147 2.65 2.82 -13.97
N SER A 148 3.40 3.69 -14.63
CA SER A 148 3.74 5.03 -14.12
C SER A 148 2.69 6.07 -14.55
N GLY A 149 2.66 7.21 -13.84
CA GLY A 149 1.80 8.34 -14.21
C GLY A 149 0.37 8.27 -13.66
N ILE A 150 0.01 7.20 -12.96
CA ILE A 150 -1.26 7.08 -12.24
C ILE A 150 -1.00 7.38 -10.77
N ASP A 151 -1.74 8.34 -10.21
CA ASP A 151 -1.67 8.63 -8.77
C ASP A 151 -2.49 7.58 -8.01
N PRO A 152 -1.85 6.69 -7.22
CA PRO A 152 -2.52 5.59 -6.56
C PRO A 152 -3.54 6.01 -5.50
N GLU A 153 -3.48 7.25 -5.00
CA GLU A 153 -4.44 7.77 -4.01
C GLU A 153 -5.66 8.43 -4.66
N ARG A 154 -5.52 8.88 -5.92
CA ARG A 154 -6.58 9.62 -6.63
C ARG A 154 -7.32 8.77 -7.64
N VAL A 155 -6.72 7.67 -8.10
CA VAL A 155 -7.23 6.88 -9.22
C VAL A 155 -8.63 6.31 -8.97
N VAL A 156 -8.96 5.93 -7.72
CA VAL A 156 -10.30 5.41 -7.36
C VAL A 156 -11.35 6.49 -7.53
N ALA A 157 -11.12 7.70 -7.03
CA ALA A 157 -12.04 8.83 -7.18
C ALA A 157 -12.21 9.23 -8.65
N LEU A 158 -11.12 9.23 -9.42
CA LEU A 158 -11.16 9.51 -10.86
C LEU A 158 -11.93 8.43 -11.63
N GLY A 159 -11.74 7.16 -11.27
CA GLY A 159 -12.49 6.04 -11.83
C GLY A 159 -14.00 6.14 -11.54
N ALA A 160 -14.36 6.42 -10.28
CA ALA A 160 -15.74 6.63 -9.88
C ALA A 160 -16.41 7.80 -10.62
N ALA A 161 -15.70 8.93 -10.76
CA ALA A 161 -16.19 10.07 -11.53
C ALA A 161 -16.37 9.73 -13.02
N THR A 162 -15.46 8.94 -13.59
CA THR A 162 -15.57 8.47 -14.98
C THR A 162 -16.79 7.60 -15.15
N GLN A 163 -17.02 6.64 -14.25
CA GLN A 163 -18.18 5.75 -14.28
C GLN A 163 -19.50 6.52 -14.11
N ALA A 164 -19.53 7.51 -13.23
CA ALA A 164 -20.70 8.40 -13.10
C ALA A 164 -21.01 9.12 -14.41
N GLY A 165 -20.00 9.62 -15.13
CA GLY A 165 -20.17 10.24 -16.44
C GLY A 165 -20.71 9.28 -17.51
N VAL A 166 -20.32 7.99 -17.45
CA VAL A 166 -20.88 6.95 -18.32
C VAL A 166 -22.36 6.70 -18.01
N LEU A 167 -22.71 6.53 -16.73
CA LEU A 167 -24.10 6.30 -16.29
C LEU A 167 -25.04 7.47 -16.63
N LEU A 168 -24.52 8.70 -16.61
CA LEU A 168 -25.27 9.90 -17.01
C LEU A 168 -25.32 10.12 -18.53
N GLY A 169 -24.76 9.21 -19.33
CA GLY A 169 -24.72 9.34 -20.80
C GLY A 169 -23.80 10.45 -21.31
N GLN A 170 -22.95 11.02 -20.47
CA GLN A 170 -21.98 12.05 -20.85
C GLN A 170 -20.72 11.46 -21.49
N ARG A 171 -20.50 10.17 -21.34
CA ARG A 171 -19.42 9.40 -21.96
C ARG A 171 -20.00 8.10 -22.53
N SER A 172 -19.52 7.71 -23.70
CA SER A 172 -19.90 6.45 -24.37
C SER A 172 -18.66 5.59 -24.59
N GLY A 173 -18.87 4.30 -24.83
CA GLY A 173 -17.81 3.37 -25.23
C GLY A 173 -17.05 2.72 -24.06
N VAL A 174 -17.56 2.81 -22.84
CA VAL A 174 -17.02 2.10 -21.68
C VAL A 174 -18.14 1.28 -21.04
N LEU A 175 -17.90 0.00 -20.84
CA LEU A 175 -18.78 -0.94 -20.13
C LEU A 175 -17.99 -1.67 -19.08
N LEU A 176 -18.43 -1.61 -17.82
CA LEU A 176 -17.88 -2.42 -16.72
C LEU A 176 -18.79 -3.62 -16.49
N VAL A 177 -18.21 -4.81 -16.52
CA VAL A 177 -18.86 -6.08 -16.17
C VAL A 177 -18.13 -6.66 -14.96
N ASP A 178 -18.83 -6.77 -13.85
CA ASP A 178 -18.27 -7.33 -12.62
C ASP A 178 -18.68 -8.80 -12.45
N VAL A 179 -17.87 -9.57 -11.73
CA VAL A 179 -18.23 -10.92 -11.28
C VAL A 179 -18.95 -10.78 -9.95
N THR A 180 -20.18 -11.26 -9.90
CA THR A 180 -20.98 -11.37 -8.68
C THR A 180 -20.81 -12.72 -8.02
#